data_989df1e490bad13b708c15675e635d80
#
_entry.id   989df1e490bad13b708c15675e635d80
#
_cell.length_a   1.000
_cell.length_b   1.000
_cell.length_c   1.000
_cell.angle_alpha   90.00
_cell.angle_beta   90.00
_cell.angle_gamma   90.00
#
_symmetry.space_group_name_H-M   'P 1'
#
loop_
_entity.id
_entity.type
_entity.pdbx_description
1 polymer ?
#
loop_
_entity_poly.entity_id
_entity_poly.type
_entity_poly.pdbx_seq_one_letter_code
_entity_poly.pdbx_strand_id
1 'polypeptide(L)'
;MRNVYTVKQVNAYIKNMFTQDFMLNRIYIKGEVSNCKYHTSGHLYFSLKDESGTIACVMFAGQRSGLSFRMQEGQQVIVLGSVSVYERDGRYQVYAKEIVLDGAGLLYEKFIKLKKELEEMGMFAPEYKKADSEICADSWCCNGTNRSGSARYYQHYQAEKSICADSSVSGTGTGGWCV
;
A
#
# COMPACT_ATOMS: atom_id res chain seq x y z
N MET A 1 -53.19 13.39 -16.49
CA MET A 1 -52.95 11.96 -16.09
C MET A 1 -51.67 11.91 -15.32
N ARG A 2 -51.63 11.29 -14.14
CA ARG A 2 -50.36 11.08 -13.39
C ARG A 2 -49.68 9.82 -13.96
N ASN A 3 -48.43 9.94 -14.42
CA ASN A 3 -47.67 8.80 -14.84
C ASN A 3 -47.21 8.05 -13.60
N VAL A 4 -47.67 6.82 -13.41
CA VAL A 4 -47.30 5.95 -12.30
C VAL A 4 -46.29 4.92 -12.78
N TYR A 5 -45.10 4.92 -12.17
CA TYR A 5 -44.01 3.99 -12.52
C TYR A 5 -43.86 2.93 -11.41
N THR A 6 -43.48 1.73 -11.79
CA THR A 6 -43.11 0.69 -10.82
C THR A 6 -41.66 0.89 -10.36
N VAL A 7 -41.31 0.37 -9.17
CA VAL A 7 -39.93 0.41 -8.65
C VAL A 7 -38.93 -0.18 -9.63
N LYS A 8 -39.29 -1.30 -10.26
CA LYS A 8 -38.46 -1.93 -11.31
C LYS A 8 -38.17 -0.99 -12.48
N GLN A 9 -39.17 -0.26 -12.94
CA GLN A 9 -39.01 0.69 -14.05
C GLN A 9 -38.08 1.86 -13.65
N VAL A 10 -38.20 2.36 -12.42
CA VAL A 10 -37.32 3.43 -11.91
C VAL A 10 -35.87 2.93 -11.82
N ASN A 11 -35.64 1.76 -11.20
CA ASN A 11 -34.30 1.21 -11.06
C ASN A 11 -33.65 0.90 -12.42
N ALA A 12 -34.43 0.36 -13.37
CA ALA A 12 -33.96 0.11 -14.74
C ALA A 12 -33.61 1.42 -15.48
N TYR A 13 -34.42 2.47 -15.28
CA TYR A 13 -34.15 3.78 -15.86
C TYR A 13 -32.84 4.37 -15.33
N ILE A 14 -32.64 4.35 -14.00
CA ILE A 14 -31.41 4.85 -13.36
C ILE A 14 -30.18 4.03 -13.85
N LYS A 15 -30.31 2.72 -13.92
CA LYS A 15 -29.26 1.85 -14.46
C LYS A 15 -28.87 2.22 -15.90
N ASN A 16 -29.87 2.47 -16.75
CA ASN A 16 -29.63 2.89 -18.12
C ASN A 16 -28.90 4.23 -18.20
N MET A 17 -29.24 5.20 -17.33
CA MET A 17 -28.54 6.46 -17.25
C MET A 17 -27.04 6.25 -16.91
N PHE A 18 -26.73 5.43 -15.91
CA PHE A 18 -25.33 5.11 -15.57
C PHE A 18 -24.61 4.38 -16.70
N THR A 19 -25.30 3.51 -17.46
CA THR A 19 -24.70 2.79 -18.57
C THR A 19 -24.41 3.70 -19.77
N GLN A 20 -25.21 4.74 -19.97
CA GLN A 20 -25.01 5.71 -21.05
C GLN A 20 -23.92 6.74 -20.73
N ASP A 21 -23.59 6.94 -19.45
CA ASP A 21 -22.54 7.85 -19.04
C ASP A 21 -21.15 7.19 -19.22
N PHE A 22 -20.38 7.71 -20.20
CA PHE A 22 -19.06 7.17 -20.50
C PHE A 22 -18.06 7.36 -19.34
N MET A 23 -18.23 8.41 -18.51
CA MET A 23 -17.38 8.65 -17.34
C MET A 23 -17.56 7.55 -16.29
N LEU A 24 -18.80 7.13 -16.05
CA LEU A 24 -19.11 6.09 -15.06
C LEU A 24 -18.80 4.68 -15.54
N ASN A 25 -18.67 4.47 -16.85
CA ASN A 25 -18.28 3.18 -17.42
C ASN A 25 -16.81 2.84 -17.28
N ARG A 26 -15.97 3.86 -17.12
CA ARG A 26 -14.53 3.69 -16.91
C ARG A 26 -14.00 4.79 -15.98
N ILE A 27 -14.05 4.53 -14.69
CA ILE A 27 -13.64 5.48 -13.66
C ILE A 27 -12.55 4.90 -12.77
N TYR A 28 -11.60 5.75 -12.38
CA TYR A 28 -10.62 5.45 -11.35
C TYR A 28 -11.09 6.06 -10.04
N ILE A 29 -11.23 5.23 -9.01
CA ILE A 29 -11.66 5.65 -7.69
C ILE A 29 -10.55 5.33 -6.71
N LYS A 30 -10.06 6.34 -6.01
CA LYS A 30 -9.10 6.19 -4.91
C LYS A 30 -9.86 6.12 -3.59
N GLY A 31 -9.44 5.24 -2.70
CA GLY A 31 -10.02 5.13 -1.37
C GLY A 31 -9.32 4.09 -0.51
N GLU A 32 -9.70 4.08 0.75
CA GLU A 32 -9.27 3.08 1.71
C GLU A 32 -10.20 1.88 1.69
N VAL A 33 -9.63 0.69 1.67
CA VAL A 33 -10.38 -0.57 1.70
C VAL A 33 -10.99 -0.81 3.08
N SER A 34 -12.29 -1.11 3.09
CA SER A 34 -13.03 -1.48 4.28
C SER A 34 -13.94 -2.67 3.97
N ASN A 35 -14.29 -3.47 4.98
CA ASN A 35 -15.19 -4.62 4.84
C ASN A 35 -14.79 -5.61 3.73
N CYS A 36 -13.51 -5.93 3.64
CA CYS A 36 -12.98 -6.81 2.61
C CYS A 36 -13.36 -8.28 2.87
N LYS A 37 -14.18 -8.87 2.00
CA LYS A 37 -14.67 -10.26 2.12
C LYS A 37 -14.42 -11.04 0.85
N TYR A 38 -13.63 -12.10 0.98
CA TYR A 38 -13.42 -13.10 -0.06
C TYR A 38 -14.53 -14.15 0.02
N HIS A 39 -15.41 -14.16 -0.99
CA HIS A 39 -16.51 -15.11 -1.04
C HIS A 39 -16.06 -16.45 -1.62
N THR A 40 -16.72 -17.55 -1.23
CA THR A 40 -16.46 -18.93 -1.72
C THR A 40 -16.61 -19.08 -3.22
N SER A 41 -17.49 -18.27 -3.84
CA SER A 41 -17.65 -18.19 -5.31
C SER A 41 -16.49 -17.52 -6.04
N GLY A 42 -15.43 -17.09 -5.33
CA GLY A 42 -14.29 -16.39 -5.89
C GLY A 42 -14.47 -14.88 -6.07
N HIS A 43 -15.67 -14.35 -5.84
CA HIS A 43 -15.93 -12.91 -5.89
C HIS A 43 -15.34 -12.22 -4.66
N LEU A 44 -14.89 -10.98 -4.85
CA LEU A 44 -14.37 -10.14 -3.80
C LEU A 44 -15.34 -8.99 -3.58
N TYR A 45 -15.85 -8.88 -2.35
CA TYR A 45 -16.72 -7.79 -1.91
C TYR A 45 -15.94 -6.90 -0.94
N PHE A 46 -15.96 -5.61 -1.17
CA PHE A 46 -15.31 -4.64 -0.30
C PHE A 46 -16.01 -3.29 -0.42
N SER A 47 -15.68 -2.39 0.46
CA SER A 47 -16.11 -0.99 0.40
C SER A 47 -14.89 -0.10 0.26
N LEU A 48 -14.99 0.93 -0.56
CA LEU A 48 -14.03 2.02 -0.56
C LEU A 48 -14.59 3.15 0.30
N LYS A 49 -13.79 3.65 1.19
CA LYS A 49 -14.12 4.83 2.00
C LYS A 49 -13.10 5.94 1.79
N ASP A 50 -13.55 7.15 1.88
CA ASP A 50 -12.75 8.36 2.02
C ASP A 50 -13.21 9.16 3.25
N GLU A 51 -12.76 10.41 3.38
CA GLU A 51 -13.09 11.28 4.51
C GLU A 51 -14.60 11.55 4.64
N SER A 52 -15.36 11.48 3.55
CA SER A 52 -16.74 11.93 3.47
C SER A 52 -17.75 10.87 3.05
N GLY A 53 -17.31 9.76 2.47
CA GLY A 53 -18.23 8.79 1.90
C GLY A 53 -17.72 7.35 1.85
N THR A 54 -18.67 6.46 1.56
CA THR A 54 -18.36 5.03 1.37
C THR A 54 -19.14 4.51 0.17
N ILE A 55 -18.47 3.76 -0.70
CA ILE A 55 -19.08 3.10 -1.84
C ILE A 55 -18.80 1.60 -1.84
N ALA A 56 -19.83 0.80 -2.10
CA ALA A 56 -19.69 -0.65 -2.21
C ALA A 56 -19.03 -1.03 -3.53
N CYS A 57 -18.10 -1.98 -3.48
CA CYS A 57 -17.35 -2.46 -4.62
C CYS A 57 -17.43 -3.98 -4.72
N VAL A 58 -17.51 -4.49 -5.95
CA VAL A 58 -17.53 -5.92 -6.24
C VAL A 58 -16.52 -6.20 -7.35
N MET A 59 -15.64 -7.16 -7.14
CA MET A 59 -14.75 -7.70 -8.17
C MET A 59 -15.13 -9.16 -8.45
N PHE A 60 -15.42 -9.46 -9.69
CA PHE A 60 -15.79 -10.82 -10.10
C PHE A 60 -14.57 -11.75 -10.16
N ALA A 61 -14.80 -13.03 -9.96
CA ALA A 61 -13.75 -14.05 -9.94
C ALA A 61 -12.86 -14.03 -11.20
N GLY A 62 -13.42 -13.80 -12.37
CA GLY A 62 -12.68 -13.73 -13.63
C GLY A 62 -11.69 -12.57 -13.73
N GLN A 63 -11.94 -11.49 -13.00
CA GLN A 63 -11.07 -10.30 -12.97
C GLN A 63 -10.04 -10.37 -11.84
N ARG A 64 -10.30 -11.20 -10.82
CA ARG A 64 -9.43 -11.40 -9.67
C ARG A 64 -8.06 -11.98 -10.02
N SER A 65 -7.94 -12.73 -11.11
CA SER A 65 -6.66 -13.29 -11.59
C SER A 65 -5.62 -12.20 -11.91
N GLY A 66 -6.08 -10.98 -12.22
CA GLY A 66 -5.21 -9.81 -12.43
C GLY A 66 -4.76 -9.10 -11.15
N LEU A 67 -5.24 -9.52 -9.98
CA LEU A 67 -4.86 -8.92 -8.71
C LEU A 67 -3.52 -9.49 -8.23
N SER A 68 -2.47 -8.69 -8.25
CA SER A 68 -1.10 -9.09 -7.91
C SER A 68 -0.82 -9.21 -6.41
N PHE A 69 -1.77 -8.77 -5.56
CA PHE A 69 -1.62 -8.76 -4.10
C PHE A 69 -2.91 -9.22 -3.41
N ARG A 70 -2.79 -9.60 -2.16
CA ARG A 70 -3.95 -9.90 -1.30
C ARG A 70 -4.43 -8.62 -0.64
N MET A 71 -5.65 -8.23 -0.96
CA MET A 71 -6.28 -7.04 -0.41
C MET A 71 -6.58 -7.20 1.09
N GLN A 72 -6.26 -6.18 1.87
CA GLN A 72 -6.48 -6.12 3.31
C GLN A 72 -7.22 -4.82 3.67
N GLU A 73 -7.90 -4.84 4.80
CA GLU A 73 -8.56 -3.63 5.33
C GLU A 73 -7.52 -2.56 5.70
N GLY A 74 -7.87 -1.30 5.50
CA GLY A 74 -7.00 -0.16 5.75
C GLY A 74 -6.01 0.18 4.64
N GLN A 75 -5.92 -0.63 3.58
CA GLN A 75 -5.05 -0.32 2.45
C GLN A 75 -5.63 0.78 1.58
N GLN A 76 -4.78 1.72 1.17
CA GLN A 76 -5.12 2.71 0.15
C GLN A 76 -4.97 2.08 -1.24
N VAL A 77 -6.03 2.13 -2.03
CA VAL A 77 -6.06 1.53 -3.37
C VAL A 77 -6.67 2.48 -4.39
N ILE A 78 -6.29 2.27 -5.64
CA ILE A 78 -6.94 2.87 -6.81
C ILE A 78 -7.66 1.76 -7.55
N VAL A 79 -8.96 1.88 -7.71
CA VAL A 79 -9.82 0.91 -8.37
C VAL A 79 -10.28 1.45 -9.70
N LEU A 80 -9.95 0.75 -10.78
CA LEU A 80 -10.54 0.96 -12.10
C LEU A 80 -11.80 0.11 -12.21
N GLY A 81 -12.93 0.72 -12.52
CA GLY A 81 -14.19 0.00 -12.66
C GLY A 81 -15.27 0.79 -13.35
N SER A 82 -16.47 0.26 -13.30
CA SER A 82 -17.69 0.91 -13.76
C SER A 82 -18.69 1.01 -12.60
N VAL A 83 -19.39 2.13 -12.53
CA VAL A 83 -20.47 2.33 -11.56
C VAL A 83 -21.78 1.85 -12.20
N SER A 84 -22.53 1.04 -11.47
CA SER A 84 -23.86 0.62 -11.92
C SER A 84 -24.80 0.39 -10.74
N VAL A 85 -26.08 0.24 -11.01
CA VAL A 85 -27.12 -0.03 -10.02
C VAL A 85 -27.37 -1.53 -9.90
N TYR A 86 -27.36 -2.02 -8.68
CA TYR A 86 -27.85 -3.35 -8.35
C TYR A 86 -29.37 -3.31 -8.21
N GLU A 87 -30.08 -3.80 -9.22
CA GLU A 87 -31.54 -3.60 -9.38
C GLU A 87 -32.38 -4.16 -8.23
N ARG A 88 -31.91 -5.24 -7.56
CA ARG A 88 -32.66 -5.86 -6.45
C ARG A 88 -32.81 -4.94 -5.27
N ASP A 89 -31.74 -4.26 -4.88
CA ASP A 89 -31.68 -3.42 -3.70
C ASP A 89 -31.76 -1.93 -4.04
N GLY A 90 -31.69 -1.57 -5.32
CA GLY A 90 -31.66 -0.17 -5.76
C GLY A 90 -30.39 0.57 -5.36
N ARG A 91 -29.32 -0.14 -4.99
CA ARG A 91 -28.05 0.46 -4.56
C ARG A 91 -27.09 0.59 -5.74
N TYR A 92 -26.38 1.71 -5.81
CA TYR A 92 -25.27 1.84 -6.72
C TYR A 92 -24.01 1.19 -6.13
N GLN A 93 -23.23 0.59 -6.99
CA GLN A 93 -21.97 -0.07 -6.62
C GLN A 93 -20.95 0.00 -7.77
N VAL A 94 -19.69 -0.15 -7.41
CA VAL A 94 -18.58 -0.19 -8.36
C VAL A 94 -18.28 -1.64 -8.73
N TYR A 95 -18.27 -1.93 -10.01
CA TYR A 95 -17.79 -3.20 -10.55
C TYR A 95 -16.32 -3.03 -10.90
N ALA A 96 -15.44 -3.48 -10.00
CA ALA A 96 -13.99 -3.35 -10.14
C ALA A 96 -13.46 -4.27 -11.23
N LYS A 97 -12.67 -3.74 -12.16
CA LYS A 97 -11.95 -4.47 -13.21
C LYS A 97 -10.49 -4.67 -12.84
N GLU A 98 -9.87 -3.65 -12.27
CA GLU A 98 -8.48 -3.63 -11.88
C GLU A 98 -8.32 -2.89 -10.55
N ILE A 99 -7.41 -3.36 -9.71
CA ILE A 99 -7.12 -2.73 -8.41
C ILE A 99 -5.61 -2.63 -8.27
N VAL A 100 -5.13 -1.44 -7.96
CA VAL A 100 -3.71 -1.14 -7.76
C VAL A 100 -3.54 -0.51 -6.37
N LEU A 101 -2.48 -0.90 -5.65
CA LEU A 101 -2.12 -0.25 -4.40
C LEU A 101 -1.70 1.19 -4.64
N ASP A 102 -2.30 2.12 -3.90
CA ASP A 102 -1.89 3.52 -3.94
C ASP A 102 -0.56 3.72 -3.20
N GLY A 103 0.36 4.43 -3.83
CA GLY A 103 1.67 4.74 -3.28
C GLY A 103 2.75 3.66 -3.46
N ALA A 104 2.40 2.38 -3.53
CA ALA A 104 3.39 1.33 -3.74
C ALA A 104 3.99 1.36 -5.16
N GLY A 105 3.15 1.61 -6.17
CA GLY A 105 3.59 1.71 -7.56
C GLY A 105 4.49 2.92 -7.79
N LEU A 106 4.08 4.08 -7.32
CA LEU A 106 4.83 5.33 -7.52
C LEU A 106 6.18 5.33 -6.77
N LEU A 107 6.22 4.77 -5.56
CA LEU A 107 7.46 4.58 -4.80
C LEU A 107 8.39 3.57 -5.48
N TYR A 108 7.82 2.49 -6.00
CA TYR A 108 8.58 1.48 -6.73
C TYR A 108 9.14 2.03 -8.05
N GLU A 109 8.36 2.77 -8.81
CA GLU A 109 8.84 3.44 -10.03
C GLU A 109 9.96 4.45 -9.73
N LYS A 110 9.79 5.27 -8.68
CA LYS A 110 10.85 6.18 -8.22
C LYS A 110 12.09 5.42 -7.78
N PHE A 111 11.93 4.30 -7.07
CA PHE A 111 13.04 3.45 -6.65
C PHE A 111 13.79 2.86 -7.86
N ILE A 112 13.07 2.30 -8.83
CA ILE A 112 13.68 1.73 -10.04
C ILE A 112 14.40 2.81 -10.85
N LYS A 113 13.78 3.98 -11.01
CA LYS A 113 14.38 5.10 -11.72
C LYS A 113 15.66 5.57 -11.04
N LEU A 114 15.62 5.79 -9.72
CA LEU A 114 16.79 6.19 -8.93
C LEU A 114 17.87 5.11 -8.95
N LYS A 115 17.50 3.84 -8.82
CA LYS A 115 18.46 2.72 -8.92
C LYS A 115 19.18 2.74 -10.26
N LYS A 116 18.45 2.92 -11.36
CA LYS A 116 19.03 2.97 -12.70
C LYS A 116 19.95 4.17 -12.88
N GLU A 117 19.56 5.34 -12.41
CA GLU A 117 20.41 6.55 -12.42
C GLU A 117 21.70 6.33 -11.63
N LEU A 118 21.63 5.72 -10.44
CA LEU A 118 22.82 5.42 -9.64
C LEU A 118 23.70 4.33 -10.28
N GLU A 119 23.11 3.38 -10.98
CA GLU A 119 23.82 2.34 -11.72
C GLU A 119 24.55 2.93 -12.94
N GLU A 120 23.90 3.83 -13.68
CA GLU A 120 24.51 4.57 -14.79
C GLU A 120 25.66 5.50 -14.33
N MET A 121 25.55 6.08 -13.13
CA MET A 121 26.63 6.86 -12.51
C MET A 121 27.76 5.99 -11.92
N GLY A 122 27.63 4.65 -11.98
CA GLY A 122 28.64 3.74 -11.47
C GLY A 122 28.72 3.64 -9.94
N MET A 123 27.75 4.17 -9.20
CA MET A 123 27.76 4.21 -7.73
C MET A 123 27.73 2.82 -7.08
N PHE A 124 27.33 1.79 -7.82
CA PHE A 124 27.34 0.39 -7.35
C PHE A 124 28.64 -0.35 -7.67
N ALA A 125 29.62 0.32 -8.27
CA ALA A 125 30.93 -0.29 -8.56
C ALA A 125 31.61 -0.73 -7.24
N PRO A 126 32.31 -1.87 -7.25
CA PRO A 126 32.98 -2.41 -6.05
C PRO A 126 33.99 -1.44 -5.42
N GLU A 127 34.52 -0.52 -6.20
CA GLU A 127 35.47 0.51 -5.75
C GLU A 127 34.87 1.49 -4.73
N TYR A 128 33.56 1.74 -4.81
CA TYR A 128 32.84 2.62 -3.88
C TYR A 128 32.27 1.89 -2.65
N LYS A 129 32.33 0.56 -2.65
CA LYS A 129 31.90 -0.23 -1.51
C LYS A 129 33.00 -0.28 -0.48
N LYS A 130 32.78 0.32 0.66
CA LYS A 130 33.66 0.10 1.83
C LYS A 130 33.48 -1.33 2.32
N ALA A 131 34.58 -1.98 2.67
CA ALA A 131 34.52 -3.24 3.39
C ALA A 131 33.74 -3.03 4.71
N ASP A 132 32.88 -3.97 5.05
CA ASP A 132 32.19 -3.95 6.34
C ASP A 132 33.23 -4.00 7.45
N SER A 133 33.06 -3.17 8.47
CA SER A 133 33.97 -3.18 9.61
C SER A 133 33.83 -4.51 10.36
N GLU A 134 34.94 -5.14 10.72
CA GLU A 134 34.97 -6.42 11.47
C GLU A 134 34.18 -6.36 12.80
N ILE A 135 33.91 -5.16 13.30
CA ILE A 135 33.21 -4.92 14.57
C ILE A 135 31.70 -5.25 14.47
N CYS A 136 31.12 -5.28 13.26
CA CYS A 136 29.69 -5.54 13.09
C CYS A 136 29.27 -6.99 13.32
N ALA A 137 30.19 -7.95 13.28
CA ALA A 137 29.84 -9.36 13.36
C ALA A 137 29.37 -9.81 14.75
N ASP A 138 29.98 -9.28 15.81
CA ASP A 138 29.71 -9.70 17.19
C ASP A 138 28.58 -8.93 17.86
N SER A 139 28.31 -7.71 17.43
CA SER A 139 27.28 -6.83 18.00
C SER A 139 25.86 -7.18 17.57
N TRP A 140 25.71 -7.90 16.45
CA TRP A 140 24.40 -8.27 15.90
C TRP A 140 23.64 -9.30 16.74
N CYS A 141 24.34 -10.11 17.52
CA CYS A 141 23.75 -11.23 18.26
C CYS A 141 23.13 -10.88 19.61
N CYS A 142 23.35 -9.68 20.15
CA CYS A 142 23.08 -9.43 21.56
C CYS A 142 21.78 -8.70 21.88
N ASN A 143 20.86 -8.49 20.94
CA ASN A 143 19.65 -7.74 21.29
C ASN A 143 18.35 -8.47 21.10
N GLY A 144 17.82 -8.74 22.27
CA GLY A 144 16.55 -9.36 22.53
C GLY A 144 15.35 -8.76 21.81
N THR A 145 14.48 -9.62 21.62
CA THR A 145 13.05 -9.61 21.34
C THR A 145 12.35 -8.32 21.76
N ASN A 146 11.96 -7.46 20.87
CA ASN A 146 10.87 -6.47 21.00
C ASN A 146 11.12 -5.02 20.52
N ARG A 147 11.92 -4.80 19.49
CA ARG A 147 11.93 -3.47 18.85
C ARG A 147 11.96 -3.57 17.34
N SER A 148 11.29 -2.62 16.65
CA SER A 148 11.26 -2.53 15.21
C SER A 148 12.68 -2.46 14.60
N GLY A 149 12.91 -3.04 13.43
CA GLY A 149 14.25 -3.13 12.82
C GLY A 149 14.99 -1.81 12.67
N SER A 150 14.27 -0.69 12.47
CA SER A 150 14.83 0.66 12.37
C SER A 150 15.42 1.17 13.69
N ALA A 151 14.78 0.88 14.83
CA ALA A 151 15.28 1.28 16.14
C ALA A 151 16.56 0.51 16.53
N ARG A 152 16.68 -0.75 16.09
CA ARG A 152 17.90 -1.55 16.31
C ARG A 152 19.09 -1.02 15.50
N TYR A 153 18.86 -0.59 14.28
CA TYR A 153 19.91 -0.02 13.43
C TYR A 153 20.46 1.27 14.03
N TYR A 154 19.59 2.14 14.54
CA TYR A 154 20.01 3.40 15.15
C TYR A 154 20.80 3.20 16.45
N GLN A 155 20.40 2.24 17.29
CA GLN A 155 21.12 1.94 18.52
C GLN A 155 22.50 1.34 18.24
N HIS A 156 22.62 0.50 17.23
CA HIS A 156 23.88 -0.07 16.79
C HIS A 156 24.83 1.01 16.27
N TYR A 157 24.34 1.91 15.43
CA TYR A 157 25.15 3.01 14.89
C TYR A 157 25.65 3.97 15.96
N GLN A 158 24.89 4.19 17.02
CA GLN A 158 25.31 5.00 18.16
C GLN A 158 26.36 4.29 19.04
N ALA A 159 26.22 2.99 19.22
CA ALA A 159 27.19 2.18 19.96
C ALA A 159 28.56 2.14 19.25
N GLU A 160 28.60 1.99 17.94
CA GLU A 160 29.85 2.04 17.17
C GLU A 160 30.54 3.38 17.26
N LYS A 161 29.81 4.49 17.25
CA LYS A 161 30.38 5.82 17.44
C LYS A 161 31.02 6.00 18.82
N SER A 162 30.42 5.43 19.86
CA SER A 162 30.99 5.50 21.21
C SER A 162 32.26 4.67 21.37
N ILE A 163 32.31 3.48 20.75
CA ILE A 163 33.48 2.60 20.74
C ILE A 163 34.65 3.24 19.95
N CYS A 164 34.37 3.85 18.81
CA CYS A 164 35.38 4.53 18.00
C CYS A 164 35.90 5.83 18.71
N ALA A 165 35.06 6.47 19.49
CA ALA A 165 35.49 7.63 20.28
C ALA A 165 36.39 7.25 21.45
N ASP A 166 36.11 6.12 22.11
CA ASP A 166 36.93 5.64 23.26
C ASP A 166 38.31 5.07 22.84
N SER A 167 38.41 4.54 21.63
CA SER A 167 39.70 4.02 21.12
C SER A 167 40.71 5.12 20.76
N SER A 168 40.29 6.37 20.68
CA SER A 168 41.17 7.52 20.42
C SER A 168 41.66 8.26 21.69
N VAL A 169 41.21 7.83 22.87
CA VAL A 169 41.66 8.43 24.16
C VAL A 169 42.28 7.32 25.01
N SER A 170 43.55 7.11 24.82
CA SER A 170 44.38 6.45 25.82
C SER A 170 44.60 7.39 26.98
N GLY A 171 43.98 7.11 28.09
CA GLY A 171 44.36 7.81 29.33
C GLY A 171 43.25 8.09 30.31
N THR A 172 43.19 7.24 31.30
CA THR A 172 42.71 7.49 32.65
C THR A 172 41.30 8.02 32.91
N GLY A 173 40.44 7.16 33.40
CA GLY A 173 39.66 7.50 34.59
C GLY A 173 38.23 7.94 34.39
N THR A 174 37.39 7.18 35.03
CA THR A 174 36.08 7.52 35.61
C THR A 174 34.87 7.57 34.68
N GLY A 175 33.96 6.65 34.95
CA GLY A 175 32.67 6.49 34.33
C GLY A 175 31.79 7.72 34.40
N GLY A 176 31.25 8.05 33.25
CA GLY A 176 30.16 9.01 33.10
C GLY A 176 29.07 8.39 32.26
N TRP A 177 27.92 8.20 32.84
CA TRP A 177 26.71 7.82 32.16
C TRP A 177 26.30 8.92 31.19
N CYS A 178 26.18 8.62 29.91
CA CYS A 178 25.50 9.52 28.97
C CYS A 178 24.04 9.06 28.80
N VAL A 179 23.14 9.99 29.09
CA VAL A 179 21.69 9.90 28.92
C VAL A 179 21.33 9.92 27.43
#